data_abad3bef6b3d458663a012cbfe873ac8
#
_entry.id   abad3bef6b3d458663a012cbfe873ac8
#
_cell.length_a   1.000
_cell.length_b   1.000
_cell.length_c   1.000
_cell.angle_alpha   90.00
_cell.angle_beta   90.00
_cell.angle_gamma   90.00
#
_symmetry.space_group_name_H-M   'P 1'
#
loop_
_entity.id
_entity.type
_entity.pdbx_description
1 polymer ?
#
loop_
_entity_poly.entity_id
_entity_poly.type
_entity_poly.pdbx_seq_one_letter_code
_entity_poly.pdbx_strand_id
1 'polypeptide(L)'
;MVWENDDGRTGRESVIYLDDPETAEQNLLMAQTRPSRLLVGEAPRLIDEWQDAPQLWDVIRYDIDHSHALGKFILTGSAVPPDDKKRKLVKHTGTGRFAWLTMRPMTLFESGESSGGVSLGDLFAGRKALGDSAPNKLEDLAYLACRGGWPVAATMKRGRAALRQAFDYVDAIAEHDISRVDEIRRDASFTRRLLKSLARLQGTQSAVSVIRADLGSNEPNTFSENTVYEYVNALKKIFVLEDMPAWCPNLRCKTPIRTTDTRYFVDPSIATASLGLGPDDLLNDLKTFGYIFETLVARDLRTYAEALNGSVSHYKDKSGLECDAVVHLRNGHYGLVEVKLGGERLIEEGVKTLRRLSGEIDLKRMPSPSFLMVVTAQGEFSYERPEDGVIVCPIGALKP
;
A
#
# COMPACT_ATOMS: atom_id res chain seq x y z
N MET A 1 10.09 -8.63 13.81
CA MET A 1 10.89 -7.38 13.58
C MET A 1 11.83 -7.24 14.75
N VAL A 2 13.14 -7.31 14.54
CA VAL A 2 14.13 -7.08 15.61
C VAL A 2 14.37 -5.58 15.64
N TRP A 3 14.05 -4.94 16.74
CA TRP A 3 14.31 -3.52 16.95
C TRP A 3 15.68 -3.39 17.63
N GLU A 4 16.63 -2.71 17.00
CA GLU A 4 17.93 -2.39 17.60
C GLU A 4 17.91 -0.94 18.09
N ASN A 5 18.25 -0.74 19.36
CA ASN A 5 18.52 0.61 19.88
C ASN A 5 19.86 1.11 19.32
N ASP A 6 20.03 2.43 19.19
CA ASP A 6 21.27 3.10 18.77
C ASP A 6 22.52 2.68 19.60
N ASP A 7 22.32 2.05 20.74
CA ASP A 7 23.38 1.53 21.62
C ASP A 7 23.66 0.03 21.43
N GLY A 8 23.09 -0.63 20.42
CA GLY A 8 23.32 -2.04 20.10
C GLY A 8 22.69 -3.04 21.08
N ARG A 9 21.82 -2.60 21.98
CA ARG A 9 21.09 -3.50 22.88
C ARG A 9 19.83 -4.01 22.19
N THR A 10 19.73 -5.32 22.02
CA THR A 10 18.50 -5.97 21.55
C THR A 10 17.46 -5.91 22.66
N GLY A 11 16.43 -5.09 22.47
CA GLY A 11 15.36 -4.89 23.45
C GLY A 11 14.39 -6.07 23.57
N ARG A 12 14.86 -7.28 23.75
CA ARG A 12 14.03 -8.49 23.89
C ARG A 12 13.10 -8.43 25.11
N GLU A 13 13.46 -7.71 26.17
CA GLU A 13 12.65 -7.57 27.38
C GLU A 13 11.47 -6.58 27.24
N SER A 14 11.40 -5.85 26.11
CA SER A 14 10.38 -4.81 25.86
C SER A 14 9.30 -5.23 24.87
N VAL A 15 9.20 -6.52 24.53
CA VAL A 15 8.22 -7.06 23.59
C VAL A 15 7.26 -7.98 24.30
N ILE A 16 5.96 -7.85 23.99
CA ILE A 16 4.91 -8.79 24.38
C ILE A 16 4.27 -9.30 23.08
N TYR A 17 4.21 -10.61 22.94
CA TYR A 17 3.44 -11.30 21.93
C TYR A 17 2.15 -11.82 22.58
N LEU A 18 0.99 -11.32 22.14
CA LEU A 18 -0.30 -11.73 22.71
C LEU A 18 -0.78 -13.07 22.14
N ASP A 19 -0.16 -13.54 21.06
CA ASP A 19 -0.42 -14.81 20.38
C ASP A 19 0.65 -15.89 20.63
N ASP A 20 1.67 -15.62 21.45
CA ASP A 20 2.70 -16.61 21.80
C ASP A 20 2.08 -17.81 22.52
N PRO A 21 2.15 -19.04 21.96
CA PRO A 21 1.50 -20.22 22.52
C PRO A 21 1.88 -20.54 23.98
N GLU A 22 3.07 -20.14 24.43
CA GLU A 22 3.53 -20.38 25.80
C GLU A 22 2.99 -19.37 26.80
N THR A 23 2.74 -18.13 26.38
CA THR A 23 2.42 -17.01 27.28
C THR A 23 1.09 -16.33 26.98
N ALA A 24 0.46 -16.62 25.82
CA ALA A 24 -0.77 -15.93 25.37
C ALA A 24 -1.90 -15.98 26.40
N GLU A 25 -2.21 -17.16 26.96
CA GLU A 25 -3.29 -17.30 27.95
C GLU A 25 -3.04 -16.42 29.19
N GLN A 26 -1.81 -16.43 29.70
CA GLN A 26 -1.41 -15.62 30.84
C GLN A 26 -1.47 -14.11 30.51
N ASN A 27 -0.96 -13.71 29.33
CA ASN A 27 -0.97 -12.32 28.89
C ASN A 27 -2.39 -11.80 28.68
N LEU A 28 -3.27 -12.58 28.05
CA LEU A 28 -4.67 -12.22 27.86
C LEU A 28 -5.44 -12.13 29.18
N LEU A 29 -5.20 -13.05 30.13
CA LEU A 29 -5.76 -12.96 31.47
C LEU A 29 -5.25 -11.73 32.23
N MET A 30 -3.97 -11.41 32.10
CA MET A 30 -3.37 -10.20 32.68
C MET A 30 -3.95 -8.94 32.06
N ALA A 31 -4.17 -8.91 30.74
CA ALA A 31 -4.82 -7.82 30.04
C ALA A 31 -6.24 -7.55 30.56
N GLN A 32 -6.96 -8.59 31.00
CA GLN A 32 -8.31 -8.48 31.56
C GLN A 32 -8.32 -8.04 33.03
N THR A 33 -7.36 -8.54 33.84
CA THR A 33 -7.39 -8.37 35.29
C THR A 33 -6.47 -7.26 35.79
N ARG A 34 -5.29 -7.11 35.23
CA ARG A 34 -4.28 -6.12 35.62
C ARG A 34 -3.50 -5.59 34.41
N PRO A 35 -4.16 -4.93 33.45
CA PRO A 35 -3.56 -4.53 32.17
C PRO A 35 -2.33 -3.63 32.32
N SER A 36 -2.27 -2.80 33.36
CA SER A 36 -1.10 -1.95 33.63
C SER A 36 0.20 -2.72 33.86
N ARG A 37 0.13 -3.99 34.24
CA ARG A 37 1.34 -4.83 34.38
C ARG A 37 2.00 -5.16 33.04
N LEU A 38 1.21 -5.25 31.97
CA LEU A 38 1.74 -5.47 30.61
C LEU A 38 2.46 -4.23 30.06
N LEU A 39 2.19 -3.06 30.64
CA LEU A 39 2.82 -1.81 30.21
C LEU A 39 4.18 -1.54 30.87
N VAL A 40 4.56 -2.35 31.85
CA VAL A 40 5.84 -2.20 32.54
C VAL A 40 6.98 -2.80 31.71
N GLY A 41 8.00 -1.99 31.43
CA GLY A 41 9.18 -2.37 30.65
C GLY A 41 9.89 -1.16 30.08
N GLU A 42 10.97 -1.36 29.37
CA GLU A 42 11.70 -0.30 28.68
C GLU A 42 10.88 0.26 27.50
N ALA A 43 11.05 1.53 27.23
CA ALA A 43 10.38 2.19 26.10
C ALA A 43 11.35 2.23 24.87
N PRO A 44 10.81 2.05 23.66
CA PRO A 44 9.43 1.75 23.33
C PRO A 44 9.06 0.29 23.63
N ARG A 45 7.90 0.09 24.25
CA ARG A 45 7.37 -1.25 24.50
C ARG A 45 6.49 -1.69 23.36
N LEU A 46 6.84 -2.79 22.71
CA LEU A 46 6.08 -3.39 21.62
C LEU A 46 5.03 -4.35 22.20
N ILE A 47 3.80 -4.21 21.76
CA ILE A 47 2.69 -5.12 22.03
C ILE A 47 2.17 -5.61 20.69
N ASP A 48 2.47 -6.87 20.38
CA ASP A 48 2.10 -7.51 19.13
C ASP A 48 0.72 -8.17 19.23
N GLU A 49 -0.02 -8.20 18.12
CA GLU A 49 -1.40 -8.69 18.00
C GLU A 49 -2.36 -8.01 19.02
N TRP A 50 -2.19 -6.68 19.21
CA TRP A 50 -2.95 -5.92 20.22
C TRP A 50 -4.47 -6.05 20.09
N GLN A 51 -5.01 -6.37 18.90
CA GLN A 51 -6.45 -6.60 18.67
C GLN A 51 -7.01 -7.78 19.46
N ASP A 52 -6.17 -8.67 20.00
CA ASP A 52 -6.60 -9.76 20.88
C ASP A 52 -6.86 -9.29 22.32
N ALA A 53 -6.30 -8.14 22.69
CA ALA A 53 -6.55 -7.49 23.98
C ALA A 53 -6.89 -5.98 23.80
N PRO A 54 -8.02 -5.63 23.13
CA PRO A 54 -8.33 -4.26 22.75
C PRO A 54 -8.53 -3.32 23.96
N GLN A 55 -8.79 -3.83 25.15
CA GLN A 55 -8.85 -3.06 26.39
C GLN A 55 -7.52 -2.38 26.76
N LEU A 56 -6.37 -2.87 26.24
CA LEU A 56 -5.07 -2.24 26.44
C LEU A 56 -5.01 -0.83 25.85
N TRP A 57 -5.80 -0.54 24.82
CA TRP A 57 -5.90 0.78 24.21
C TRP A 57 -6.20 1.90 25.21
N ASP A 58 -7.23 1.72 26.02
CA ASP A 58 -7.62 2.74 27.03
C ASP A 58 -6.58 2.87 28.14
N VAL A 59 -5.94 1.78 28.52
CA VAL A 59 -4.89 1.78 29.57
C VAL A 59 -3.64 2.47 29.09
N ILE A 60 -3.21 2.20 27.85
CA ILE A 60 -2.09 2.88 27.20
C ILE A 60 -2.36 4.38 27.07
N ARG A 61 -3.55 4.75 26.60
CA ARG A 61 -3.95 6.15 26.53
C ARG A 61 -3.87 6.83 27.90
N TYR A 62 -4.38 6.18 28.96
CA TYR A 62 -4.32 6.70 30.31
C TYR A 62 -2.87 6.88 30.79
N ASP A 63 -2.01 5.91 30.53
CA ASP A 63 -0.58 5.98 30.89
C ASP A 63 0.14 7.13 30.17
N ILE A 64 -0.11 7.31 28.86
CA ILE A 64 0.43 8.43 28.08
C ILE A 64 -0.04 9.77 28.61
N ASP A 65 -1.31 9.91 28.94
CA ASP A 65 -1.89 11.15 29.49
C ASP A 65 -1.25 11.58 30.83
N HIS A 66 -0.77 10.62 31.63
CA HIS A 66 -0.16 10.89 32.92
C HIS A 66 1.36 10.95 32.90
N SER A 67 2.00 10.19 32.02
CA SER A 67 3.46 10.19 31.88
C SER A 67 4.00 11.29 31.00
N HIS A 68 3.17 11.86 30.09
CA HIS A 68 3.53 12.83 29.06
C HIS A 68 4.70 12.35 28.16
N ALA A 69 4.96 11.05 28.10
CA ALA A 69 6.05 10.47 27.33
C ALA A 69 5.60 10.17 25.90
N LEU A 70 6.39 10.60 24.92
CA LEU A 70 6.19 10.28 23.49
C LEU A 70 6.94 9.01 23.10
N GLY A 71 6.39 8.26 22.14
CA GLY A 71 7.04 7.07 21.60
C GLY A 71 7.20 5.91 22.61
N LYS A 72 6.39 5.90 23.68
CA LYS A 72 6.52 4.92 24.75
C LYS A 72 6.02 3.52 24.38
N PHE A 73 5.04 3.43 23.47
CA PHE A 73 4.42 2.18 23.06
C PHE A 73 4.36 2.04 21.54
N ILE A 74 4.53 0.83 21.07
CA ILE A 74 4.27 0.41 19.68
C ILE A 74 3.24 -0.71 19.74
N LEU A 75 2.11 -0.53 19.06
CA LEU A 75 1.05 -1.54 18.93
C LEU A 75 1.07 -2.06 17.50
N THR A 76 1.23 -3.37 17.32
CA THR A 76 1.17 -4.01 16.01
C THR A 76 -0.01 -4.96 15.94
N GLY A 77 -0.58 -5.12 14.74
CA GLY A 77 -1.70 -6.02 14.51
C GLY A 77 -1.95 -6.25 13.03
N SER A 78 -2.45 -7.43 12.72
CA SER A 78 -2.69 -7.91 11.36
C SER A 78 -4.04 -7.48 10.78
N ALA A 79 -4.90 -6.83 11.56
CA ALA A 79 -6.21 -6.36 11.13
C ALA A 79 -6.59 -5.05 11.83
N VAL A 80 -7.42 -4.25 11.14
CA VAL A 80 -8.12 -3.13 11.80
C VAL A 80 -9.05 -3.71 12.88
N PRO A 81 -9.11 -3.12 14.10
CA PRO A 81 -9.96 -3.64 15.17
C PRO A 81 -11.37 -3.90 14.67
N PRO A 82 -11.96 -5.07 15.00
CA PRO A 82 -13.28 -5.44 14.51
C PRO A 82 -14.33 -4.42 14.94
N ASP A 83 -15.23 -4.09 14.00
CA ASP A 83 -16.38 -3.21 14.29
C ASP A 83 -17.32 -3.83 15.33
N ASP A 84 -17.90 -2.98 16.15
CA ASP A 84 -19.05 -3.15 17.04
C ASP A 84 -18.94 -4.02 18.31
N LYS A 85 -18.48 -5.25 18.30
CA LYS A 85 -18.45 -6.03 19.56
C LYS A 85 -17.20 -5.78 20.41
N LYS A 86 -16.03 -5.75 19.76
CA LYS A 86 -14.76 -5.43 20.44
C LYS A 86 -14.55 -3.91 20.58
N ARG A 87 -15.20 -3.09 19.74
CA ARG A 87 -15.24 -1.63 19.86
C ARG A 87 -15.88 -1.15 21.16
N LYS A 88 -16.78 -1.94 21.74
CA LYS A 88 -17.34 -1.65 23.09
C LYS A 88 -16.31 -1.73 24.22
N LEU A 89 -15.17 -2.39 23.97
CA LEU A 89 -14.06 -2.47 24.93
C LEU A 89 -13.13 -1.27 24.85
N VAL A 90 -13.16 -0.53 23.73
CA VAL A 90 -12.40 0.71 23.52
C VAL A 90 -13.35 1.89 23.73
N LYS A 91 -13.20 2.58 24.85
CA LYS A 91 -14.10 3.68 25.26
C LYS A 91 -13.71 5.03 24.65
N HIS A 92 -12.47 5.17 24.19
CA HIS A 92 -11.93 6.43 23.70
C HIS A 92 -11.22 6.28 22.36
N THR A 93 -11.30 7.30 21.50
CA THR A 93 -10.70 7.29 20.16
C THR A 93 -9.18 7.38 20.13
N GLY A 94 -8.55 7.80 21.25
CA GLY A 94 -7.10 8.01 21.33
C GLY A 94 -6.58 9.18 20.48
N THR A 95 -7.46 10.02 19.94
CA THR A 95 -7.09 11.17 19.11
C THR A 95 -6.01 12.04 19.77
N GLY A 96 -4.93 12.33 19.04
CA GLY A 96 -3.80 13.11 19.51
C GLY A 96 -2.79 12.36 20.40
N ARG A 97 -2.99 11.05 20.66
CA ARG A 97 -2.08 10.20 21.44
C ARG A 97 -1.43 9.11 20.60
N PHE A 98 -2.09 8.72 19.51
CA PHE A 98 -1.63 7.65 18.62
C PHE A 98 -1.31 8.20 17.24
N ALA A 99 -0.19 7.76 16.68
CA ALA A 99 0.15 7.88 15.28
C ALA A 99 -0.12 6.52 14.60
N TRP A 100 -0.62 6.56 13.38
CA TRP A 100 -0.90 5.37 12.60
C TRP A 100 0.14 5.22 11.50
N LEU A 101 0.66 4.01 11.36
CA LEU A 101 1.56 3.62 10.27
C LEU A 101 1.01 2.35 9.63
N THR A 102 0.85 2.36 8.31
CA THR A 102 0.47 1.16 7.56
C THR A 102 1.73 0.45 7.07
N MET A 103 2.00 -0.75 7.61
CA MET A 103 3.07 -1.59 7.07
C MET A 103 2.61 -2.21 5.76
N ARG A 104 3.24 -1.79 4.67
CA ARG A 104 3.03 -2.36 3.34
C ARG A 104 4.12 -3.39 3.01
N PRO A 105 3.91 -4.24 1.99
CA PRO A 105 4.99 -5.05 1.44
C PRO A 105 6.19 -4.19 1.08
N MET A 106 7.40 -4.77 1.15
CA MET A 106 8.66 -4.05 0.89
C MET A 106 8.66 -3.44 -0.50
N THR A 107 9.11 -2.19 -0.59
CA THR A 107 9.39 -1.50 -1.84
C THR A 107 10.63 -2.09 -2.53
N LEU A 108 10.87 -1.72 -3.78
CA LEU A 108 12.11 -2.11 -4.47
C LEU A 108 13.35 -1.54 -3.77
N PHE A 109 13.24 -0.38 -3.14
CA PHE A 109 14.35 0.20 -2.38
C PHE A 109 14.62 -0.59 -1.09
N GLU A 110 13.59 -0.95 -0.34
CA GLU A 110 13.74 -1.73 0.90
C GLU A 110 14.24 -3.15 0.66
N SER A 111 13.89 -3.75 -0.47
CA SER A 111 14.35 -5.10 -0.85
C SER A 111 15.67 -5.11 -1.65
N GLY A 112 16.28 -3.94 -1.89
CA GLY A 112 17.59 -3.82 -2.52
C GLY A 112 17.59 -3.88 -4.06
N GLU A 113 16.43 -3.82 -4.70
CA GLU A 113 16.28 -3.80 -6.15
C GLU A 113 16.18 -2.38 -6.75
N SER A 114 16.20 -1.35 -5.92
CA SER A 114 16.42 0.05 -6.34
C SER A 114 17.74 0.57 -5.81
N SER A 115 18.47 1.32 -6.63
CA SER A 115 19.71 2.00 -6.25
C SER A 115 19.49 3.14 -5.25
N GLY A 116 18.28 3.72 -5.21
CA GLY A 116 17.99 4.93 -4.47
C GLY A 116 18.70 6.18 -4.99
N GLY A 117 19.10 6.19 -6.26
CA GLY A 117 19.76 7.32 -6.89
C GLY A 117 18.90 8.58 -6.98
N VAL A 118 17.56 8.42 -6.93
CA VAL A 118 16.59 9.53 -6.96
C VAL A 118 15.74 9.48 -5.70
N SER A 119 15.86 10.48 -4.85
CA SER A 119 15.01 10.64 -3.66
C SER A 119 13.78 11.47 -3.98
N LEU A 120 12.61 10.95 -3.63
CA LEU A 120 11.35 11.69 -3.74
C LEU A 120 11.36 12.95 -2.86
N GLY A 121 11.97 12.87 -1.67
CA GLY A 121 12.17 14.02 -0.79
C GLY A 121 13.04 15.12 -1.41
N ASP A 122 14.09 14.72 -2.16
CA ASP A 122 14.95 15.65 -2.88
C ASP A 122 14.21 16.36 -4.02
N LEU A 123 13.33 15.65 -4.74
CA LEU A 123 12.48 16.26 -5.76
C LEU A 123 11.56 17.33 -5.17
N PHE A 124 10.95 17.07 -4.01
CA PHE A 124 10.14 18.06 -3.30
C PHE A 124 10.95 19.25 -2.79
N ALA A 125 12.24 19.06 -2.51
CA ALA A 125 13.18 20.12 -2.14
C ALA A 125 13.75 20.88 -3.36
N GLY A 126 13.31 20.58 -4.58
CA GLY A 126 13.79 21.21 -5.82
C GLY A 126 15.20 20.79 -6.23
N ARG A 127 15.70 19.65 -5.71
CA ARG A 127 16.99 19.10 -6.13
C ARG A 127 16.85 18.28 -7.42
N LYS A 128 17.92 18.19 -8.19
CA LYS A 128 17.90 17.53 -9.49
C LYS A 128 17.73 16.01 -9.35
N ALA A 129 16.91 15.45 -10.22
CA ALA A 129 16.65 14.02 -10.34
C ALA A 129 17.70 13.35 -11.23
N LEU A 130 18.96 13.38 -10.83
CA LEU A 130 20.03 12.69 -11.56
C LEU A 130 20.55 11.55 -10.70
N GLY A 131 20.32 10.33 -11.12
CA GLY A 131 20.79 9.15 -10.41
C GLY A 131 20.73 7.91 -11.27
N ASP A 132 21.70 7.01 -11.07
CA ASP A 132 21.74 5.74 -11.76
C ASP A 132 20.64 4.82 -11.25
N SER A 133 20.08 4.03 -12.13
CA SER A 133 19.13 2.98 -11.78
C SER A 133 19.87 1.68 -11.43
N ALA A 134 19.29 0.87 -10.56
CA ALA A 134 19.69 -0.53 -10.49
C ALA A 134 19.48 -1.20 -11.85
N PRO A 135 20.36 -2.10 -12.27
CA PRO A 135 20.30 -2.73 -13.58
C PRO A 135 19.17 -3.76 -13.63
N ASN A 136 17.94 -3.29 -13.81
CA ASN A 136 16.75 -4.12 -13.94
C ASN A 136 16.32 -4.19 -15.41
N LYS A 137 16.30 -5.39 -15.96
CA LYS A 137 15.66 -5.67 -17.24
C LYS A 137 14.15 -5.87 -17.07
N LEU A 138 13.40 -5.85 -18.17
CA LEU A 138 11.96 -6.07 -18.12
C LEU A 138 11.60 -7.44 -17.52
N GLU A 139 12.41 -8.46 -17.79
CA GLU A 139 12.31 -9.81 -17.23
C GLU A 139 12.50 -9.81 -15.70
N ASP A 140 13.39 -8.96 -15.20
CA ASP A 140 13.62 -8.82 -13.77
C ASP A 140 12.40 -8.19 -13.10
N LEU A 141 11.86 -7.14 -13.68
CA LEU A 141 10.65 -6.49 -13.15
C LEU A 141 9.42 -7.38 -13.23
N ALA A 142 9.26 -8.16 -14.30
CA ALA A 142 8.20 -9.18 -14.37
C ALA A 142 8.33 -10.21 -13.23
N TYR A 143 9.56 -10.65 -12.96
CA TYR A 143 9.84 -11.54 -11.83
C TYR A 143 9.52 -10.85 -10.49
N LEU A 144 9.97 -9.61 -10.27
CA LEU A 144 9.74 -8.86 -9.03
C LEU A 144 8.26 -8.58 -8.79
N ALA A 145 7.51 -8.28 -9.84
CA ALA A 145 6.06 -8.10 -9.77
C ALA A 145 5.33 -9.39 -9.36
N CYS A 146 5.79 -10.56 -9.85
CA CYS A 146 5.23 -11.86 -9.47
C CYS A 146 5.71 -12.34 -8.09
N ARG A 147 6.94 -12.01 -7.68
CA ARG A 147 7.48 -12.34 -6.34
C ARG A 147 6.80 -11.51 -5.26
N GLY A 148 6.56 -10.24 -5.56
CA GLY A 148 6.09 -9.27 -4.59
C GLY A 148 7.16 -8.78 -3.60
N GLY A 149 6.73 -7.86 -2.72
CA GLY A 149 7.54 -7.28 -1.64
C GLY A 149 7.42 -8.02 -0.30
N TRP A 150 7.08 -9.30 -0.30
CA TRP A 150 6.97 -10.09 0.93
C TRP A 150 8.37 -10.34 1.52
N PRO A 151 8.62 -10.03 2.82
CA PRO A 151 9.95 -10.13 3.41
C PRO A 151 10.62 -11.49 3.22
N VAL A 152 9.88 -12.57 3.41
CA VAL A 152 10.40 -13.94 3.20
C VAL A 152 10.77 -14.16 1.73
N ALA A 153 9.88 -13.81 0.78
CA ALA A 153 10.15 -13.97 -0.64
C ALA A 153 11.32 -13.09 -1.12
N ALA A 154 11.45 -11.86 -0.58
CA ALA A 154 12.52 -10.93 -0.92
C ALA A 154 13.90 -11.42 -0.47
N THR A 155 13.98 -12.16 0.64
CA THR A 155 15.25 -12.73 1.17
C THR A 155 15.57 -14.10 0.57
N MET A 156 14.64 -14.76 -0.12
CA MET A 156 14.85 -16.04 -0.77
C MET A 156 15.70 -15.90 -2.04
N LYS A 157 16.47 -16.95 -2.36
CA LYS A 157 17.12 -17.04 -3.66
C LYS A 157 16.08 -16.98 -4.78
N ARG A 158 16.37 -16.17 -5.82
CA ARG A 158 15.54 -16.06 -7.04
C ARG A 158 15.17 -17.44 -7.59
N GLY A 159 13.88 -17.72 -7.74
CA GLY A 159 13.39 -19.00 -8.27
C GLY A 159 11.93 -19.27 -7.94
N ARG A 160 11.49 -20.49 -8.26
CA ARG A 160 10.10 -20.92 -8.11
C ARG A 160 9.59 -20.85 -6.66
N ALA A 161 10.45 -21.14 -5.69
CA ALA A 161 10.06 -21.11 -4.27
C ALA A 161 9.66 -19.71 -3.81
N ALA A 162 10.39 -18.66 -4.22
CA ALA A 162 10.05 -17.27 -3.91
C ALA A 162 8.74 -16.84 -4.60
N LEU A 163 8.52 -17.24 -5.85
CA LEU A 163 7.26 -16.96 -6.57
C LEU A 163 6.06 -17.66 -5.93
N ARG A 164 6.25 -18.85 -5.37
CA ARG A 164 5.18 -19.63 -4.74
C ARG A 164 4.58 -18.93 -3.53
N GLN A 165 5.35 -18.10 -2.81
CA GLN A 165 4.85 -17.37 -1.64
C GLN A 165 3.60 -16.53 -1.94
N ALA A 166 3.52 -15.92 -3.11
CA ALA A 166 2.34 -15.15 -3.50
C ALA A 166 1.10 -16.03 -3.72
N PHE A 167 1.28 -17.22 -4.30
CA PHE A 167 0.17 -18.18 -4.47
C PHE A 167 -0.31 -18.72 -3.13
N ASP A 168 0.62 -19.12 -2.25
CA ASP A 168 0.31 -19.62 -0.91
C ASP A 168 -0.40 -18.53 -0.08
N TYR A 169 -0.03 -17.26 -0.25
CA TYR A 169 -0.70 -16.12 0.39
C TYR A 169 -2.13 -15.92 -0.13
N VAL A 170 -2.35 -15.98 -1.45
CA VAL A 170 -3.71 -15.89 -2.04
C VAL A 170 -4.59 -17.04 -1.56
N ASP A 171 -4.04 -18.24 -1.43
CA ASP A 171 -4.76 -19.40 -0.89
C ASP A 171 -5.11 -19.18 0.60
N ALA A 172 -4.19 -18.69 1.41
CA ALA A 172 -4.45 -18.38 2.83
C ALA A 172 -5.55 -17.30 2.99
N ILE A 173 -5.51 -16.24 2.19
CA ILE A 173 -6.58 -15.21 2.16
C ILE A 173 -7.94 -15.88 1.92
N ALA A 174 -8.03 -16.72 0.90
CA ALA A 174 -9.31 -17.32 0.50
C ALA A 174 -9.84 -18.34 1.49
N GLU A 175 -8.97 -19.18 2.05
CA GLU A 175 -9.38 -20.27 2.95
C GLU A 175 -9.58 -19.81 4.40
N HIS A 176 -8.81 -18.83 4.87
CA HIS A 176 -8.73 -18.51 6.29
C HIS A 176 -8.94 -17.04 6.61
N ASP A 177 -8.09 -16.14 6.09
CA ASP A 177 -7.94 -14.79 6.62
C ASP A 177 -9.18 -13.93 6.44
N ILE A 178 -9.84 -14.03 5.26
CA ILE A 178 -11.04 -13.25 4.97
C ILE A 178 -12.21 -13.54 5.94
N SER A 179 -12.25 -14.73 6.53
CA SER A 179 -13.29 -15.13 7.48
C SER A 179 -12.95 -14.74 8.93
N ARG A 180 -11.67 -14.51 9.24
CA ARG A 180 -11.20 -14.13 10.59
C ARG A 180 -11.51 -12.67 10.95
N VAL A 181 -11.68 -11.80 9.96
CA VAL A 181 -11.86 -10.35 10.13
C VAL A 181 -13.02 -9.99 11.06
N ASP A 182 -14.15 -10.69 10.92
CA ASP A 182 -15.41 -10.39 11.61
C ASP A 182 -16.14 -11.67 12.07
N GLU A 183 -15.44 -12.80 12.07
CA GLU A 183 -15.95 -14.12 12.43
C GLU A 183 -17.09 -14.62 11.50
N ILE A 184 -17.27 -13.96 10.34
CA ILE A 184 -18.25 -14.38 9.32
C ILE A 184 -17.58 -15.39 8.40
N ARG A 185 -18.12 -16.61 8.36
CA ARG A 185 -17.65 -17.63 7.44
C ARG A 185 -17.91 -17.21 5.99
N ARG A 186 -16.84 -17.13 5.19
CA ARG A 186 -16.91 -16.79 3.77
C ARG A 186 -16.56 -17.98 2.90
N ASP A 187 -17.15 -18.01 1.71
CA ASP A 187 -16.89 -19.06 0.74
C ASP A 187 -15.55 -18.84 0.03
N ALA A 188 -14.64 -19.81 0.13
CA ALA A 188 -13.31 -19.74 -0.45
C ALA A 188 -13.31 -19.71 -1.98
N SER A 189 -14.25 -20.46 -2.61
CA SER A 189 -14.38 -20.48 -4.07
C SER A 189 -14.85 -19.12 -4.59
N PHE A 190 -15.83 -18.51 -3.92
CA PHE A 190 -16.26 -17.15 -4.24
C PHE A 190 -15.13 -16.13 -4.03
N THR A 191 -14.38 -16.26 -2.93
CA THR A 191 -13.24 -15.38 -2.65
C THR A 191 -12.19 -15.44 -3.76
N ARG A 192 -11.81 -16.64 -4.23
CA ARG A 192 -10.87 -16.80 -5.35
C ARG A 192 -11.41 -16.18 -6.64
N ARG A 193 -12.68 -16.36 -6.94
CA ARG A 193 -13.30 -15.72 -8.11
C ARG A 193 -13.30 -14.20 -8.00
N LEU A 194 -13.61 -13.67 -6.82
CA LEU A 194 -13.57 -12.23 -6.55
C LEU A 194 -12.14 -11.67 -6.68
N LEU A 195 -11.14 -12.33 -6.11
CA LEU A 195 -9.74 -11.94 -6.26
C LEU A 195 -9.30 -11.92 -7.74
N LYS A 196 -9.73 -12.93 -8.52
CA LYS A 196 -9.48 -12.98 -9.96
C LYS A 196 -10.15 -11.84 -10.72
N SER A 197 -11.41 -11.51 -10.39
CA SER A 197 -12.12 -10.37 -10.98
C SER A 197 -11.45 -9.04 -10.64
N LEU A 198 -11.08 -8.84 -9.37
CA LEU A 198 -10.36 -7.67 -8.91
C LEU A 198 -8.99 -7.52 -9.59
N ALA A 199 -8.28 -8.64 -9.81
CA ALA A 199 -6.99 -8.65 -10.50
C ALA A 199 -7.11 -8.21 -11.99
N ARG A 200 -8.19 -8.58 -12.66
CA ARG A 200 -8.50 -8.12 -14.03
C ARG A 200 -8.87 -6.65 -14.10
N LEU A 201 -9.43 -6.11 -13.02
CA LEU A 201 -9.88 -4.72 -12.90
C LEU A 201 -8.88 -3.84 -12.13
N GLN A 202 -7.66 -4.33 -11.96
CA GLN A 202 -6.58 -3.65 -11.25
C GLN A 202 -6.28 -2.28 -11.88
N GLY A 203 -6.02 -1.27 -11.05
CA GLY A 203 -5.73 0.08 -11.51
C GLY A 203 -6.94 0.79 -12.15
N THR A 204 -8.17 0.31 -11.93
CA THR A 204 -9.37 0.92 -12.51
C THR A 204 -10.34 1.42 -11.44
N GLN A 205 -11.21 2.35 -11.85
CA GLN A 205 -12.29 2.91 -11.02
C GLN A 205 -13.58 2.07 -11.16
N SER A 206 -13.45 0.75 -11.12
CA SER A 206 -14.58 -0.14 -11.34
C SER A 206 -15.55 -0.13 -10.15
N ALA A 207 -16.82 0.17 -10.44
CA ALA A 207 -17.91 0.08 -9.48
C ALA A 207 -18.17 -1.38 -9.06
N VAL A 208 -18.76 -1.59 -7.88
CA VAL A 208 -19.13 -2.92 -7.39
C VAL A 208 -20.07 -3.65 -8.36
N SER A 209 -20.94 -2.91 -9.06
CA SER A 209 -21.81 -3.46 -10.11
C SER A 209 -21.03 -4.11 -11.27
N VAL A 210 -19.89 -3.50 -11.67
CA VAL A 210 -19.01 -4.06 -12.73
C VAL A 210 -18.34 -5.36 -12.24
N ILE A 211 -17.84 -5.37 -10.99
CA ILE A 211 -17.26 -6.56 -10.36
C ILE A 211 -18.32 -7.68 -10.29
N ARG A 212 -19.54 -7.34 -9.86
CA ARG A 212 -20.66 -8.28 -9.81
C ARG A 212 -21.00 -8.88 -11.19
N ALA A 213 -21.02 -8.03 -12.21
CA ALA A 213 -21.28 -8.49 -13.58
C ALA A 213 -20.18 -9.44 -14.10
N ASP A 214 -18.92 -9.15 -13.80
CA ASP A 214 -17.78 -10.02 -14.14
C ASP A 214 -17.87 -11.38 -13.42
N LEU A 215 -18.32 -11.40 -12.17
CA LEU A 215 -18.54 -12.63 -11.39
C LEU A 215 -19.75 -13.46 -11.87
N GLY A 216 -20.80 -12.80 -12.36
CA GLY A 216 -22.07 -13.41 -12.73
C GLY A 216 -22.17 -13.89 -14.18
N SER A 217 -21.16 -13.65 -15.02
CA SER A 217 -21.21 -13.94 -16.45
C SER A 217 -21.41 -15.42 -16.83
N ASN A 218 -21.29 -16.37 -15.87
CA ASN A 218 -21.38 -17.82 -16.12
C ASN A 218 -22.34 -18.58 -15.19
N GLU A 219 -23.12 -17.93 -14.31
CA GLU A 219 -24.00 -18.64 -13.37
C GLU A 219 -25.35 -17.92 -13.17
N PRO A 220 -26.48 -18.70 -13.06
CA PRO A 220 -27.82 -18.15 -12.87
C PRO A 220 -28.08 -17.57 -11.47
N ASN A 221 -27.23 -17.82 -10.47
CA ASN A 221 -27.34 -17.27 -9.11
C ASN A 221 -26.38 -16.10 -8.94
N THR A 222 -26.83 -14.92 -9.29
CA THR A 222 -26.12 -13.66 -9.11
C THR A 222 -26.06 -13.29 -7.64
N PHE A 223 -24.84 -13.20 -7.09
CA PHE A 223 -24.60 -12.61 -5.78
C PHE A 223 -25.11 -11.16 -5.74
N SER A 224 -25.62 -10.74 -4.59
CA SER A 224 -26.07 -9.35 -4.41
C SER A 224 -24.87 -8.39 -4.43
N GLU A 225 -25.10 -7.12 -4.81
CA GLU A 225 -24.05 -6.10 -4.70
C GLU A 225 -23.57 -5.93 -3.26
N ASN A 226 -24.47 -6.09 -2.28
CA ASN A 226 -24.12 -6.09 -0.87
C ASN A 226 -23.12 -7.19 -0.51
N THR A 227 -23.33 -8.41 -1.00
CA THR A 227 -22.39 -9.51 -0.77
C THR A 227 -21.02 -9.19 -1.32
N VAL A 228 -20.93 -8.69 -2.57
CA VAL A 228 -19.65 -8.29 -3.16
C VAL A 228 -19.00 -7.17 -2.35
N TYR A 229 -19.78 -6.18 -1.92
CA TYR A 229 -19.31 -5.07 -1.10
C TYR A 229 -18.74 -5.54 0.25
N GLU A 230 -19.42 -6.47 0.93
CA GLU A 230 -18.97 -7.04 2.21
C GLU A 230 -17.63 -7.78 2.07
N TYR A 231 -17.46 -8.58 0.99
CA TYR A 231 -16.19 -9.25 0.72
C TYR A 231 -15.07 -8.28 0.38
N VAL A 232 -15.34 -7.26 -0.46
CA VAL A 232 -14.35 -6.20 -0.77
C VAL A 232 -13.93 -5.47 0.50
N ASN A 233 -14.86 -5.15 1.40
CA ASN A 233 -14.55 -4.52 2.67
C ASN A 233 -13.74 -5.43 3.60
N ALA A 234 -14.03 -6.73 3.61
CA ALA A 234 -13.23 -7.68 4.37
C ALA A 234 -11.79 -7.73 3.86
N LEU A 235 -11.57 -7.78 2.52
CA LEU A 235 -10.25 -7.74 1.91
C LEU A 235 -9.48 -6.44 2.23
N LYS A 236 -10.18 -5.30 2.34
CA LYS A 236 -9.58 -4.04 2.79
C LYS A 236 -9.16 -4.08 4.27
N LYS A 237 -9.98 -4.67 5.13
CA LYS A 237 -9.72 -4.78 6.57
C LYS A 237 -8.51 -5.66 6.90
N ILE A 238 -8.17 -6.64 6.05
CA ILE A 238 -6.95 -7.46 6.15
C ILE A 238 -5.82 -6.96 5.26
N PHE A 239 -5.88 -5.72 4.81
CA PHE A 239 -4.83 -5.07 4.04
C PHE A 239 -4.43 -5.81 2.74
N VAL A 240 -5.39 -6.46 2.07
CA VAL A 240 -5.20 -7.09 0.75
C VAL A 240 -5.48 -6.09 -0.37
N LEU A 241 -6.47 -5.20 -0.14
CA LEU A 241 -6.85 -4.12 -1.06
C LEU A 241 -6.63 -2.77 -0.41
N GLU A 242 -6.12 -1.83 -1.18
CA GLU A 242 -5.99 -0.43 -0.78
C GLU A 242 -6.46 0.48 -1.92
N ASP A 243 -7.56 1.19 -1.69
CA ASP A 243 -8.05 2.14 -2.68
C ASP A 243 -7.16 3.40 -2.72
N MET A 244 -7.02 3.97 -3.91
CA MET A 244 -6.33 5.24 -4.13
C MET A 244 -7.39 6.31 -4.36
N PRO A 245 -7.52 7.29 -3.45
CA PRO A 245 -8.56 8.32 -3.54
C PRO A 245 -8.30 9.27 -4.71
N ALA A 246 -9.37 9.87 -5.20
CA ALA A 246 -9.27 10.90 -6.22
C ALA A 246 -8.68 12.20 -5.66
N TRP A 247 -7.73 12.77 -6.40
CA TRP A 247 -7.17 14.09 -6.10
C TRP A 247 -7.96 15.22 -6.80
N CYS A 248 -7.90 16.40 -6.23
CA CYS A 248 -8.43 17.60 -6.86
C CYS A 248 -7.52 18.81 -6.68
N PRO A 249 -7.24 19.54 -7.76
CA PRO A 249 -6.39 20.72 -7.73
C PRO A 249 -7.01 21.97 -7.08
N ASN A 250 -8.15 21.84 -6.42
CA ASN A 250 -8.86 22.96 -5.79
C ASN A 250 -9.23 22.63 -4.34
N LEU A 251 -8.89 23.52 -3.41
CA LEU A 251 -9.15 23.37 -1.97
C LEU A 251 -10.63 23.09 -1.60
N ARG A 252 -11.59 23.45 -2.43
CA ARG A 252 -13.03 23.24 -2.21
C ARG A 252 -13.67 22.47 -3.36
N CYS A 253 -12.98 21.51 -3.90
CA CYS A 253 -13.48 20.68 -4.99
C CYS A 253 -14.46 19.62 -4.50
N LYS A 254 -15.55 19.45 -5.24
CA LYS A 254 -16.53 18.38 -5.00
C LYS A 254 -16.19 17.09 -5.76
N THR A 255 -15.20 17.14 -6.66
CA THR A 255 -14.83 16.02 -7.54
C THR A 255 -14.36 14.80 -6.76
N PRO A 256 -13.45 14.88 -5.75
CA PRO A 256 -13.01 13.72 -4.99
C PRO A 256 -14.16 12.99 -4.27
N ILE A 257 -15.19 13.74 -3.84
CA ILE A 257 -16.35 13.16 -3.16
C ILE A 257 -17.26 12.39 -4.13
N ARG A 258 -17.19 12.68 -5.44
CA ARG A 258 -18.05 12.13 -6.49
C ARG A 258 -17.35 11.15 -7.41
N THR A 259 -16.03 11.08 -7.33
CA THR A 259 -15.20 10.21 -8.17
C THR A 259 -14.93 8.91 -7.40
N THR A 260 -15.10 7.78 -8.06
CA THR A 260 -14.79 6.47 -7.49
C THR A 260 -13.27 6.35 -7.33
N ASP A 261 -12.83 5.84 -6.19
CA ASP A 261 -11.43 5.55 -5.94
C ASP A 261 -10.91 4.50 -6.93
N THR A 262 -9.65 4.61 -7.30
CA THR A 262 -8.96 3.57 -8.07
C THR A 262 -8.56 2.44 -7.13
N ARG A 263 -8.87 1.20 -7.51
CA ARG A 263 -8.64 0.05 -6.65
C ARG A 263 -7.35 -0.67 -7.01
N TYR A 264 -6.53 -0.90 -5.99
CA TYR A 264 -5.29 -1.66 -6.10
C TYR A 264 -5.22 -2.78 -5.07
N PHE A 265 -4.58 -3.88 -5.42
CA PHE A 265 -3.97 -4.72 -4.40
C PHE A 265 -2.81 -3.98 -3.73
N VAL A 266 -2.51 -4.33 -2.49
CA VAL A 266 -1.36 -3.74 -1.78
C VAL A 266 -0.03 -4.16 -2.36
N ASP A 267 -0.01 -5.26 -3.13
CA ASP A 267 1.17 -5.79 -3.82
C ASP A 267 0.77 -6.41 -5.18
N PRO A 268 1.55 -6.18 -6.25
CA PRO A 268 1.24 -6.70 -7.59
C PRO A 268 1.21 -8.23 -7.66
N SER A 269 1.94 -8.92 -6.78
CA SER A 269 1.99 -10.38 -6.75
C SER A 269 0.66 -11.03 -6.39
N ILE A 270 -0.20 -10.33 -5.64
CA ILE A 270 -1.56 -10.82 -5.35
C ILE A 270 -2.37 -10.91 -6.65
N ALA A 271 -2.24 -9.90 -7.51
CA ALA A 271 -2.94 -9.89 -8.80
C ALA A 271 -2.41 -10.99 -9.73
N THR A 272 -1.09 -11.12 -9.88
CA THR A 272 -0.50 -12.15 -10.74
C THR A 272 -0.84 -13.56 -10.25
N ALA A 273 -0.74 -13.83 -8.94
CA ALA A 273 -1.11 -15.11 -8.35
C ALA A 273 -2.60 -15.41 -8.52
N SER A 274 -3.49 -14.42 -8.31
CA SER A 274 -4.94 -14.59 -8.49
C SER A 274 -5.33 -14.91 -9.95
N LEU A 275 -4.55 -14.41 -10.91
CA LEU A 275 -4.74 -14.70 -12.34
C LEU A 275 -4.04 -16.00 -12.77
N GLY A 276 -3.17 -16.56 -11.93
CA GLY A 276 -2.35 -17.72 -12.25
C GLY A 276 -1.21 -17.41 -13.21
N LEU A 277 -0.69 -16.16 -13.21
CA LEU A 277 0.35 -15.68 -14.10
C LEU A 277 1.74 -15.83 -13.48
N GLY A 278 2.71 -16.16 -14.33
CA GLY A 278 4.13 -16.08 -14.04
C GLY A 278 4.82 -14.93 -14.80
N PRO A 279 6.14 -14.76 -14.59
CA PRO A 279 6.91 -13.70 -15.26
C PRO A 279 6.83 -13.75 -16.79
N ASP A 280 6.86 -14.93 -17.39
CA ASP A 280 6.81 -15.11 -18.86
C ASP A 280 5.45 -14.69 -19.43
N ASP A 281 4.35 -14.90 -18.68
CA ASP A 281 3.02 -14.46 -19.10
C ASP A 281 2.92 -12.95 -19.18
N LEU A 282 3.55 -12.22 -18.24
CA LEU A 282 3.61 -10.75 -18.25
C LEU A 282 4.41 -10.24 -19.44
N LEU A 283 5.50 -10.91 -19.81
CA LEU A 283 6.32 -10.54 -20.97
C LEU A 283 5.60 -10.79 -22.29
N ASN A 284 4.72 -11.78 -22.33
CA ASN A 284 3.90 -12.11 -23.51
C ASN A 284 2.67 -11.19 -23.65
N ASP A 285 2.21 -10.56 -22.56
CA ASP A 285 1.10 -9.59 -22.55
C ASP A 285 1.52 -8.28 -21.84
N LEU A 286 2.19 -7.41 -22.61
CA LEU A 286 2.66 -6.12 -22.10
C LEU A 286 1.54 -5.19 -21.68
N LYS A 287 0.31 -5.38 -22.15
CA LYS A 287 -0.84 -4.59 -21.69
C LYS A 287 -1.20 -4.97 -20.26
N THR A 288 -1.33 -6.24 -19.97
CA THR A 288 -1.54 -6.74 -18.59
C THR A 288 -0.35 -6.37 -17.71
N PHE A 289 0.87 -6.50 -18.22
CA PHE A 289 2.06 -6.10 -17.47
C PHE A 289 2.04 -4.60 -17.10
N GLY A 290 1.54 -3.74 -17.97
CA GLY A 290 1.38 -2.30 -17.68
C GLY A 290 0.56 -2.05 -16.41
N TYR A 291 -0.59 -2.69 -16.26
CA TYR A 291 -1.43 -2.56 -15.05
C TYR A 291 -0.76 -3.15 -13.79
N ILE A 292 -0.07 -4.27 -13.95
CA ILE A 292 0.69 -4.89 -12.84
C ILE A 292 1.86 -3.99 -12.42
N PHE A 293 2.56 -3.39 -13.38
CA PHE A 293 3.64 -2.45 -13.12
C PHE A 293 3.13 -1.17 -12.44
N GLU A 294 1.99 -0.64 -12.85
CA GLU A 294 1.34 0.49 -12.19
C GLU A 294 1.05 0.18 -10.72
N THR A 295 0.60 -1.03 -10.40
CA THR A 295 0.39 -1.48 -9.01
C THR A 295 1.69 -1.51 -8.21
N LEU A 296 2.78 -1.99 -8.83
CA LEU A 296 4.10 -2.00 -8.20
C LEU A 296 4.57 -0.57 -7.87
N VAL A 297 4.43 0.35 -8.82
CA VAL A 297 4.78 1.77 -8.63
C VAL A 297 3.88 2.41 -7.58
N ALA A 298 2.57 2.14 -7.59
CA ALA A 298 1.63 2.66 -6.59
C ALA A 298 1.98 2.19 -5.18
N ARG A 299 2.39 0.92 -4.98
CA ARG A 299 2.89 0.39 -3.71
C ARG A 299 4.10 1.19 -3.21
N ASP A 300 5.11 1.36 -4.06
CA ASP A 300 6.35 2.03 -3.71
C ASP A 300 6.11 3.52 -3.42
N LEU A 301 5.39 4.22 -4.28
CA LEU A 301 5.06 5.62 -4.08
C LEU A 301 4.27 5.88 -2.79
N ARG A 302 3.34 4.99 -2.40
CA ARG A 302 2.59 5.11 -1.14
C ARG A 302 3.51 5.04 0.06
N THR A 303 4.43 4.09 0.07
CA THR A 303 5.43 3.93 1.15
C THR A 303 6.34 5.14 1.23
N TYR A 304 6.84 5.62 0.08
CA TYR A 304 7.71 6.80 0.02
C TYR A 304 6.97 8.09 0.42
N ALA A 305 5.73 8.26 -0.03
CA ALA A 305 4.92 9.41 0.35
C ALA A 305 4.63 9.44 1.86
N GLU A 306 4.31 8.29 2.47
CA GLU A 306 4.04 8.19 3.91
C GLU A 306 5.30 8.54 4.73
N ALA A 307 6.49 8.11 4.31
CA ALA A 307 7.76 8.48 4.92
C ALA A 307 8.00 10.01 4.89
N LEU A 308 7.43 10.71 3.90
CA LEU A 308 7.51 12.16 3.73
C LEU A 308 6.29 12.92 4.31
N ASN A 309 5.48 12.27 5.15
CA ASN A 309 4.20 12.81 5.64
C ASN A 309 3.24 13.23 4.52
N GLY A 310 3.15 12.43 3.48
CA GLY A 310 2.29 12.62 2.32
C GLY A 310 1.32 11.48 2.10
N SER A 311 0.63 11.56 0.98
CA SER A 311 -0.29 10.54 0.48
C SER A 311 -0.25 10.48 -1.04
N VAL A 312 -0.75 9.39 -1.61
CA VAL A 312 -0.88 9.23 -3.06
C VAL A 312 -2.35 9.17 -3.43
N SER A 313 -2.73 9.90 -4.46
CA SER A 313 -4.07 9.95 -5.03
C SER A 313 -3.98 9.83 -6.55
N HIS A 314 -5.08 9.49 -7.22
CA HIS A 314 -5.17 9.55 -8.67
C HIS A 314 -5.92 10.81 -9.12
N TYR A 315 -5.73 11.22 -10.38
CA TYR A 315 -6.54 12.27 -10.97
C TYR A 315 -7.32 11.76 -12.16
N LYS A 316 -8.59 12.14 -12.23
CA LYS A 316 -9.44 11.93 -13.40
C LYS A 316 -10.49 13.02 -13.49
N ASP A 317 -10.64 13.60 -14.67
CA ASP A 317 -11.67 14.60 -14.95
C ASP A 317 -12.74 14.10 -15.92
N LYS A 318 -13.72 14.97 -16.18
CA LYS A 318 -14.82 14.68 -17.12
C LYS A 318 -14.38 14.66 -18.57
N SER A 319 -13.26 15.25 -18.93
CA SER A 319 -12.72 15.26 -20.30
C SER A 319 -11.99 13.96 -20.64
N GLY A 320 -11.79 13.07 -19.64
CA GLY A 320 -11.02 11.86 -19.76
C GLY A 320 -9.52 12.07 -19.55
N LEU A 321 -9.09 13.25 -19.05
CA LEU A 321 -7.72 13.45 -18.62
C LEU A 321 -7.51 12.71 -17.31
N GLU A 322 -6.53 11.83 -17.29
CA GLU A 322 -6.15 11.00 -16.12
C GLU A 322 -4.69 11.25 -15.78
N CYS A 323 -4.32 11.08 -14.50
CA CYS A 323 -2.94 10.99 -14.05
C CYS A 323 -2.86 9.84 -13.04
N ASP A 324 -1.91 8.94 -13.27
CA ASP A 324 -1.80 7.67 -12.55
C ASP A 324 -1.56 7.89 -11.05
N ALA A 325 -0.69 8.86 -10.69
CA ALA A 325 -0.48 9.20 -9.29
C ALA A 325 -0.18 10.70 -9.08
N VAL A 326 -0.76 11.22 -8.01
CA VAL A 326 -0.44 12.55 -7.45
C VAL A 326 0.10 12.32 -6.06
N VAL A 327 1.38 12.55 -5.86
CA VAL A 327 2.02 12.51 -4.54
C VAL A 327 1.83 13.86 -3.88
N HIS A 328 1.10 13.92 -2.78
CA HIS A 328 0.73 15.17 -2.11
C HIS A 328 1.19 15.15 -0.65
N LEU A 329 2.05 16.10 -0.27
CA LEU A 329 2.57 16.26 1.08
C LEU A 329 1.63 17.14 1.93
N ARG A 330 1.62 16.93 3.24
CA ARG A 330 0.80 17.74 4.17
C ARG A 330 1.16 19.21 4.23
N ASN A 331 2.34 19.59 3.72
CA ASN A 331 2.76 20.99 3.60
C ASN A 331 2.21 21.69 2.34
N GLY A 332 1.40 21.00 1.53
CA GLY A 332 0.78 21.52 0.31
C GLY A 332 1.61 21.35 -0.97
N HIS A 333 2.84 20.86 -0.88
CA HIS A 333 3.61 20.49 -2.07
C HIS A 333 3.08 19.20 -2.68
N TYR A 334 3.09 19.09 -4.00
CA TYR A 334 2.68 17.90 -4.72
C TYR A 334 3.49 17.68 -5.99
N GLY A 335 3.59 16.43 -6.42
CA GLY A 335 4.19 16.01 -7.68
C GLY A 335 3.20 15.19 -8.49
N LEU A 336 3.26 15.31 -9.82
CA LEU A 336 2.43 14.56 -10.77
C LEU A 336 3.25 13.43 -11.37
N VAL A 337 2.71 12.23 -11.41
CA VAL A 337 3.41 11.01 -11.84
C VAL A 337 2.56 10.23 -12.83
N GLU A 338 3.13 9.90 -13.98
CA GLU A 338 2.63 8.92 -14.94
C GLU A 338 3.49 7.66 -14.91
N VAL A 339 2.88 6.51 -15.12
CA VAL A 339 3.53 5.20 -15.07
C VAL A 339 3.48 4.55 -16.44
N LYS A 340 4.63 4.27 -17.01
CA LYS A 340 4.73 3.66 -18.35
C LYS A 340 5.79 2.55 -18.34
N LEU A 341 5.53 1.44 -19.02
CA LEU A 341 6.55 0.36 -19.10
C LEU A 341 7.86 0.83 -19.75
N GLY A 342 7.81 1.90 -20.54
CA GLY A 342 8.96 2.45 -21.22
C GLY A 342 8.79 2.52 -22.73
N GLY A 343 9.86 2.94 -23.42
CA GLY A 343 9.82 3.25 -24.83
C GLY A 343 9.36 4.69 -25.11
N GLU A 344 10.02 5.31 -26.09
CA GLU A 344 9.89 6.73 -26.38
C GLU A 344 8.43 7.18 -26.57
N ARG A 345 7.64 6.40 -27.31
CA ARG A 345 6.23 6.70 -27.57
C ARG A 345 5.39 6.77 -26.29
N LEU A 346 5.55 5.82 -25.37
CA LEU A 346 4.79 5.79 -24.12
C LEU A 346 5.24 6.89 -23.17
N ILE A 347 6.54 7.19 -23.12
CA ILE A 347 7.08 8.31 -22.36
C ILE A 347 6.47 9.62 -22.87
N GLU A 348 6.44 9.85 -24.20
CA GLU A 348 5.83 11.03 -24.78
C GLU A 348 4.32 11.15 -24.49
N GLU A 349 3.59 10.04 -24.46
CA GLU A 349 2.18 10.02 -24.03
C GLU A 349 2.05 10.48 -22.59
N GLY A 350 2.87 9.96 -21.67
CA GLY A 350 2.88 10.37 -20.26
C GLY A 350 3.26 11.84 -20.07
N VAL A 351 4.29 12.32 -20.79
CA VAL A 351 4.70 13.73 -20.77
C VAL A 351 3.56 14.65 -21.21
N LYS A 352 2.85 14.31 -22.28
CA LYS A 352 1.69 15.09 -22.76
C LYS A 352 0.60 15.19 -21.72
N THR A 353 0.28 14.08 -21.05
CA THR A 353 -0.69 14.02 -19.95
C THR A 353 -0.29 14.95 -18.81
N LEU A 354 0.94 14.81 -18.29
CA LEU A 354 1.46 15.60 -17.19
C LEU A 354 1.46 17.10 -17.49
N ARG A 355 1.94 17.49 -18.66
CA ARG A 355 1.97 18.89 -19.10
C ARG A 355 0.57 19.47 -19.24
N ARG A 356 -0.36 18.72 -19.82
CA ARG A 356 -1.74 19.15 -19.94
C ARG A 356 -2.36 19.36 -18.57
N LEU A 357 -2.23 18.40 -17.65
CA LEU A 357 -2.78 18.52 -16.30
C LEU A 357 -2.12 19.69 -15.55
N SER A 358 -0.80 19.85 -15.64
CA SER A 358 -0.09 20.97 -15.01
C SER A 358 -0.58 22.33 -15.56
N GLY A 359 -0.89 22.41 -16.85
CA GLY A 359 -1.45 23.62 -17.47
C GLY A 359 -2.89 23.96 -17.08
N GLU A 360 -3.67 22.98 -16.62
CA GLU A 360 -5.05 23.14 -16.17
C GLU A 360 -5.16 23.57 -14.69
N ILE A 361 -4.02 23.57 -13.93
CA ILE A 361 -3.99 23.96 -12.51
C ILE A 361 -4.08 25.47 -12.40
N ASP A 362 -5.05 25.97 -11.61
CA ASP A 362 -5.21 27.39 -11.30
C ASP A 362 -4.14 27.83 -10.26
N LEU A 363 -3.05 28.41 -10.74
CA LEU A 363 -1.94 28.90 -9.93
C LEU A 363 -2.31 30.03 -8.93
N LYS A 364 -3.52 30.61 -9.06
CA LYS A 364 -4.04 31.53 -8.04
C LYS A 364 -4.56 30.82 -6.80
N ARG A 365 -4.80 29.51 -6.90
CA ARG A 365 -5.42 28.71 -5.84
C ARG A 365 -4.49 27.62 -5.30
N MET A 366 -3.54 27.16 -6.11
CA MET A 366 -2.57 26.15 -5.75
C MET A 366 -1.18 26.50 -6.29
N PRO A 367 -0.09 26.11 -5.61
CA PRO A 367 1.25 26.23 -6.19
C PRO A 367 1.39 25.35 -7.44
N SER A 368 2.39 25.62 -8.26
CA SER A 368 2.80 24.70 -9.32
C SER A 368 3.23 23.36 -8.74
N PRO A 369 3.11 22.24 -9.48
CA PRO A 369 3.69 20.98 -9.08
C PRO A 369 5.18 21.14 -8.78
N SER A 370 5.69 20.49 -7.74
CA SER A 370 7.12 20.47 -7.42
C SER A 370 7.92 19.74 -8.50
N PHE A 371 7.32 18.74 -9.12
CA PHE A 371 7.90 18.01 -10.26
C PHE A 371 6.81 17.36 -11.11
N LEU A 372 7.16 17.07 -12.36
CA LEU A 372 6.41 16.21 -13.28
C LEU A 372 7.31 15.02 -13.58
N MET A 373 6.84 13.79 -13.39
CA MET A 373 7.67 12.58 -13.53
C MET A 373 6.95 11.47 -14.29
N VAL A 374 7.62 10.91 -15.28
CA VAL A 374 7.24 9.62 -15.89
C VAL A 374 8.10 8.53 -15.27
N VAL A 375 7.46 7.63 -14.51
CA VAL A 375 8.14 6.45 -13.96
C VAL A 375 8.13 5.34 -15.02
N THR A 376 9.31 4.81 -15.31
CA THR A 376 9.49 3.75 -16.32
C THR A 376 9.94 2.44 -15.68
N ALA A 377 9.61 1.33 -16.35
CA ALA A 377 10.07 0.02 -15.93
C ALA A 377 11.58 -0.14 -16.15
N GLN A 378 12.11 0.45 -17.22
CA GLN A 378 13.50 0.31 -17.63
C GLN A 378 14.18 1.67 -17.82
N GLY A 379 15.48 1.68 -17.64
CA GLY A 379 16.38 2.82 -17.86
C GLY A 379 17.65 2.63 -17.05
N GLU A 380 18.77 3.14 -17.55
CA GLU A 380 20.07 3.07 -16.87
C GLU A 380 20.21 4.18 -15.82
N PHE A 381 19.56 5.31 -16.05
CA PHE A 381 19.59 6.49 -15.18
C PHE A 381 18.32 7.33 -15.33
N SER A 382 18.05 8.15 -14.35
CA SER A 382 17.03 9.20 -14.42
C SER A 382 17.58 10.46 -15.07
N TYR A 383 16.71 11.17 -15.79
CA TYR A 383 17.08 12.44 -16.44
C TYR A 383 15.89 13.40 -16.48
N GLU A 384 16.20 14.68 -16.52
CA GLU A 384 15.24 15.75 -16.79
C GLU A 384 15.30 16.11 -18.27
N ARG A 385 14.15 16.11 -18.93
CA ARG A 385 14.04 16.45 -20.34
C ARG A 385 14.33 17.94 -20.57
N PRO A 386 15.27 18.30 -21.45
CA PRO A 386 15.63 19.71 -21.66
C PRO A 386 14.49 20.58 -22.18
N GLU A 387 13.59 19.99 -22.98
CA GLU A 387 12.52 20.69 -23.70
C GLU A 387 11.33 21.07 -22.81
N ASP A 388 11.10 20.36 -21.70
CA ASP A 388 9.88 20.54 -20.90
C ASP A 388 10.06 20.35 -19.39
N GLY A 389 11.25 19.95 -18.95
CA GLY A 389 11.56 19.78 -17.53
C GLY A 389 10.90 18.56 -16.90
N VAL A 390 10.26 17.67 -17.68
CA VAL A 390 9.68 16.43 -17.17
C VAL A 390 10.78 15.43 -16.88
N ILE A 391 10.71 14.84 -15.69
CA ILE A 391 11.66 13.83 -15.24
C ILE A 391 11.24 12.48 -15.80
N VAL A 392 12.17 11.75 -16.42
CA VAL A 392 12.01 10.34 -16.76
C VAL A 392 12.84 9.55 -15.76
N CYS A 393 12.19 8.72 -14.97
CA CYS A 393 12.83 8.02 -13.86
C CYS A 393 12.51 6.52 -13.88
N PRO A 394 13.50 5.65 -14.08
CA PRO A 394 13.29 4.22 -13.87
C PRO A 394 12.93 3.92 -12.42
N ILE A 395 11.99 2.99 -12.20
CA ILE A 395 11.56 2.59 -10.85
C ILE A 395 12.74 2.09 -10.00
N GLY A 396 13.73 1.47 -10.61
CA GLY A 396 14.95 0.99 -9.97
C GLY A 396 15.91 2.11 -9.51
N ALA A 397 15.56 3.38 -9.70
CA ALA A 397 16.32 4.52 -9.16
C ALA A 397 15.63 5.20 -7.95
N LEU A 398 14.35 4.92 -7.67
CA LEU A 398 13.56 5.64 -6.68
C LEU A 398 13.81 5.19 -5.24
N LYS A 399 13.78 6.17 -4.32
CA LYS A 399 13.68 6.00 -2.86
C LYS A 399 12.80 7.10 -2.25
N PRO A 400 12.50 7.03 -0.94
CA PRO A 400 11.83 8.09 -0.19
C PRO A 400 12.49 9.45 -0.27
#